data_a12f4f52900ffb17efacee9d1941d4b3
#
_entry.id   a12f4f52900ffb17efacee9d1941d4b3
#
_cell.length_a   1.000
_cell.length_b   1.000
_cell.length_c   1.000
_cell.angle_alpha   90.00
_cell.angle_beta   90.00
_cell.angle_gamma   90.00
#
_symmetry.space_group_name_H-M   'P 1'
#
loop_
_entity.id
_entity.type
_entity.pdbx_description
1 polymer ?
#
loop_
_entity_poly.entity_id
_entity_poly.type
_entity_poly.pdbx_seq_one_letter_code
_entity_poly.pdbx_strand_id
1 'polypeptide(L)'
;QPSFTFLVGVSLPFSMAKVDRGFVGGIGLDPKAEAALKAVLALSRELEIALVAEGVEREDQWAWLRSVGYSLGQGYLWGRPAPLEEVLYP
;
A
#
# COMPACT_ATOMS: atom_id res chain seq x y z
N GLN A 1 1.98 -7.02 14.01
CA GLN A 1 1.40 -5.70 14.19
C GLN A 1 1.02 -5.10 12.86
N PRO A 2 -0.21 -5.09 12.56
CA PRO A 2 -0.61 -4.46 11.32
C PRO A 2 -0.34 -2.99 11.44
N SER A 3 -0.03 -2.47 10.36
CA SER A 3 0.43 -1.14 10.45
C SER A 3 -0.14 -0.31 9.37
N PHE A 4 -1.36 -0.50 9.12
CA PHE A 4 -1.96 0.57 8.36
C PHE A 4 -2.68 1.45 9.36
N THR A 5 -2.59 2.73 9.13
CA THR A 5 -3.15 3.74 10.00
C THR A 5 -4.12 4.56 9.21
N PHE A 6 -5.30 4.73 9.76
CA PHE A 6 -6.29 5.59 9.14
C PHE A 6 -6.39 6.86 9.94
N LEU A 7 -6.37 7.97 9.24
CA LEU A 7 -6.51 9.28 9.84
C LEU A 7 -7.95 9.71 9.74
N VAL A 8 -8.77 9.05 10.53
CA VAL A 8 -10.20 9.27 10.49
C VAL A 8 -10.55 10.55 11.22
N GLY A 9 -11.40 11.35 10.63
CA GLY A 9 -11.85 12.57 11.24
C GLY A 9 -10.88 13.74 11.10
N VAL A 10 -9.81 13.54 10.36
CA VAL A 10 -8.85 14.62 10.13
C VAL A 10 -9.24 15.36 8.88
N SER A 11 -9.27 16.68 9.00
CA SER A 11 -9.62 17.53 7.88
C SER A 11 -8.33 18.03 7.24
N LEU A 12 -7.89 17.35 6.20
CA LEU A 12 -6.68 17.71 5.48
C LEU A 12 -7.04 17.90 4.02
N PRO A 13 -6.19 18.63 3.26
CA PRO A 13 -6.41 18.71 1.83
C PRO A 13 -6.47 17.34 1.17
N PHE A 14 -5.71 16.40 1.72
CA PHE A 14 -5.82 15.00 1.34
C PHE A 14 -5.40 14.18 2.55
N SER A 15 -5.87 12.96 2.58
CA SER A 15 -5.50 12.02 3.63
C SER A 15 -4.79 10.85 2.99
N MET A 16 -3.90 10.23 3.74
CA MET A 16 -3.10 9.13 3.25
C MET A 16 -2.99 8.07 4.33
N ALA A 17 -2.98 6.82 3.92
CA ALA A 17 -2.73 5.70 4.79
C ALA A 17 -1.75 4.77 4.10
N LYS A 18 -1.08 3.92 4.86
CA LYS A 18 -0.14 2.95 4.33
C LYS A 18 -0.55 1.56 4.76
N VAL A 19 -0.40 0.62 3.83
CA VAL A 19 -0.62 -0.79 4.16
C VAL A 19 0.73 -1.39 4.48
N ASP A 20 0.79 -2.08 5.62
CA ASP A 20 2.04 -2.65 6.10
C ASP A 20 2.62 -3.67 5.13
N ARG A 21 3.95 -3.75 5.13
CA ARG A 21 4.68 -4.66 4.25
C ARG A 21 4.30 -6.12 4.44
N GLY A 22 3.82 -6.47 5.64
CA GLY A 22 3.44 -7.85 5.90
C GLY A 22 2.31 -8.33 5.01
N PHE A 23 1.40 -7.46 4.67
CA PHE A 23 0.32 -7.84 3.75
C PHE A 23 0.84 -7.96 2.33
N VAL A 24 1.68 -7.03 1.91
CA VAL A 24 2.25 -7.07 0.57
C VAL A 24 3.11 -8.31 0.39
N GLY A 25 3.82 -8.72 1.45
CA GLY A 25 4.63 -9.92 1.40
C GLY A 25 3.84 -11.19 1.19
N GLY A 26 2.54 -11.16 1.49
CA GLY A 26 1.68 -12.32 1.29
C GLY A 26 1.15 -12.48 -0.12
N ILE A 27 1.39 -11.53 -1.00
CA ILE A 27 0.90 -11.62 -2.37
C ILE A 27 1.49 -12.84 -3.05
N GLY A 28 0.61 -13.69 -3.57
CA GLY A 28 1.02 -14.93 -4.21
C GLY A 28 1.21 -16.09 -3.25
N LEU A 29 1.14 -15.83 -1.94
CA LEU A 29 1.39 -16.87 -0.93
C LEU A 29 0.23 -17.04 0.03
N ASP A 30 -0.43 -15.96 0.40
CA ASP A 30 -1.43 -15.97 1.46
C ASP A 30 -2.72 -15.31 0.95
N PRO A 31 -3.74 -16.11 0.68
CA PRO A 31 -5.01 -15.54 0.19
C PRO A 31 -5.64 -14.56 1.17
N LYS A 32 -5.39 -14.72 2.48
CA LYS A 32 -5.95 -13.79 3.45
C LYS A 32 -5.29 -12.41 3.35
N ALA A 33 -3.99 -12.39 3.09
CA ALA A 33 -3.30 -11.13 2.89
C ALA A 33 -3.83 -10.43 1.64
N GLU A 34 -4.04 -11.20 0.58
CA GLU A 34 -4.59 -10.62 -0.65
C GLU A 34 -6.00 -10.09 -0.43
N ALA A 35 -6.82 -10.83 0.32
CA ALA A 35 -8.17 -10.38 0.62
C ALA A 35 -8.14 -9.10 1.45
N ALA A 36 -7.23 -9.02 2.41
CA ALA A 36 -7.09 -7.81 3.22
C ALA A 36 -6.70 -6.61 2.38
N LEU A 37 -5.77 -6.82 1.45
CA LEU A 37 -5.34 -5.73 0.57
C LEU A 37 -6.51 -5.20 -0.27
N LYS A 38 -7.34 -6.09 -0.76
CA LYS A 38 -8.52 -5.68 -1.52
C LYS A 38 -9.52 -4.94 -0.66
N ALA A 39 -9.77 -5.45 0.55
CA ALA A 39 -10.75 -4.85 1.44
C ALA A 39 -10.33 -3.47 1.89
N VAL A 40 -9.07 -3.30 2.25
CA VAL A 40 -8.57 -2.01 2.69
C VAL A 40 -8.61 -1.00 1.55
N LEU A 41 -8.32 -1.44 0.34
CA LEU A 41 -8.41 -0.55 -0.81
C LEU A 41 -9.84 -0.07 -1.03
N ALA A 42 -10.80 -0.98 -0.94
CA ALA A 42 -12.21 -0.59 -1.09
C ALA A 42 -12.61 0.41 -0.02
N LEU A 43 -12.18 0.17 1.21
CA LEU A 43 -12.47 1.08 2.30
C LEU A 43 -11.83 2.44 2.07
N SER A 44 -10.58 2.46 1.61
CA SER A 44 -9.89 3.72 1.37
C SER A 44 -10.60 4.56 0.32
N ARG A 45 -11.18 3.91 -0.67
CA ARG A 45 -11.94 4.62 -1.70
C ARG A 45 -13.20 5.23 -1.13
N GLU A 46 -13.89 4.49 -0.27
CA GLU A 46 -15.09 5.02 0.37
C GLU A 46 -14.78 6.20 1.26
N LEU A 47 -13.62 6.18 1.90
CA LEU A 47 -13.21 7.25 2.80
C LEU A 47 -12.46 8.36 2.08
N GLU A 48 -12.20 8.20 0.80
CA GLU A 48 -11.45 9.16 -0.01
C GLU A 48 -10.05 9.40 0.57
N ILE A 49 -9.39 8.30 0.90
CA ILE A 49 -8.04 8.31 1.45
C ILE A 49 -7.12 7.67 0.42
N ALA A 50 -5.99 8.32 0.16
CA ALA A 50 -4.96 7.74 -0.68
C ALA A 50 -4.29 6.59 0.08
N LEU A 51 -4.06 5.47 -0.58
CA LEU A 51 -3.52 4.29 0.07
C LEU A 51 -2.22 3.89 -0.61
N VAL A 52 -1.18 3.71 0.20
CA VAL A 52 0.15 3.36 -0.27
C VAL A 52 0.46 1.93 0.18
N ALA A 53 0.87 1.07 -0.75
CA ALA A 53 1.31 -0.27 -0.40
C ALA A 53 2.80 -0.24 -0.06
N GLU A 54 3.15 -0.59 1.17
CA GLU A 54 4.53 -0.59 1.63
C GLU A 54 5.18 -1.94 1.42
N GLY A 55 6.48 -1.91 1.19
CA GLY A 55 7.25 -3.14 1.14
C GLY A 55 7.16 -3.88 -0.18
N VAL A 56 6.89 -3.17 -1.25
CA VAL A 56 6.88 -3.77 -2.57
C VAL A 56 8.32 -4.07 -2.98
N GLU A 57 8.63 -5.34 -3.21
CA GLU A 57 9.99 -5.77 -3.52
C GLU A 57 10.13 -6.44 -4.87
N ARG A 58 9.04 -6.98 -5.41
CA ARG A 58 9.09 -7.74 -6.65
C ARG A 58 8.11 -7.18 -7.66
N GLU A 59 8.45 -7.37 -8.91
CA GLU A 59 7.59 -6.92 -9.99
C GLU A 59 6.22 -7.59 -9.95
N ASP A 60 6.18 -8.88 -9.56
CA ASP A 60 4.91 -9.58 -9.52
C ASP A 60 3.99 -9.03 -8.44
N GLN A 61 4.56 -8.60 -7.32
CA GLN A 61 3.75 -7.97 -6.28
C GLN A 61 3.12 -6.68 -6.79
N TRP A 62 3.92 -5.87 -7.46
CA TRP A 62 3.43 -4.60 -7.97
C TRP A 62 2.38 -4.82 -9.07
N ALA A 63 2.62 -5.80 -9.95
CA ALA A 63 1.64 -6.11 -10.98
C ALA A 63 0.30 -6.52 -10.37
N TRP A 64 0.34 -7.35 -9.34
CA TRP A 64 -0.88 -7.76 -8.67
C TRP A 64 -1.59 -6.57 -8.03
N LEU A 65 -0.83 -5.74 -7.32
CA LEU A 65 -1.39 -4.56 -6.67
C LEU A 65 -2.06 -3.64 -7.69
N ARG A 66 -1.39 -3.42 -8.83
CA ARG A 66 -1.97 -2.59 -9.87
C ARG A 66 -3.24 -3.22 -10.42
N SER A 67 -3.24 -4.53 -10.58
CA SER A 67 -4.39 -5.21 -11.17
C SER A 67 -5.63 -5.08 -10.30
N VAL A 68 -5.48 -4.95 -8.98
CA VAL A 68 -6.63 -4.80 -8.10
C VAL A 68 -6.96 -3.35 -7.81
N GLY A 69 -6.10 -2.42 -8.24
CA GLY A 69 -6.46 -1.01 -8.16
C GLY A 69 -5.53 -0.11 -7.38
N TYR A 70 -4.44 -0.63 -6.84
CA TYR A 70 -3.46 0.21 -6.16
C TYR A 70 -2.73 1.07 -7.18
N SER A 71 -2.47 2.32 -6.82
CA SER A 71 -1.74 3.23 -7.69
C SER A 71 -0.48 3.78 -7.02
N LEU A 72 -0.32 3.57 -5.71
CA LEU A 72 0.83 4.09 -4.99
C LEU A 72 1.52 2.94 -4.28
N GLY A 73 2.83 2.89 -4.43
CA GLY A 73 3.62 1.86 -3.77
C GLY A 73 4.95 2.42 -3.33
N GLN A 74 5.56 1.72 -2.37
CA GLN A 74 6.83 2.11 -1.80
C GLN A 74 7.59 0.85 -1.47
N GLY A 75 8.88 0.81 -1.77
CA GLY A 75 9.66 -0.35 -1.41
C GLY A 75 10.89 -0.52 -2.28
N TYR A 76 11.60 -1.62 -2.04
CA TYR A 76 12.89 -1.87 -2.67
C TYR A 76 12.80 -2.12 -4.17
N LEU A 77 11.61 -2.41 -4.68
CA LEU A 77 11.44 -2.54 -6.11
C LEU A 77 11.97 -1.31 -6.84
N TRP A 78 11.80 -0.14 -6.25
CA TRP A 78 12.21 1.11 -6.88
C TRP A 78 13.51 1.66 -6.34
N GLY A 79 14.20 0.88 -5.52
CA GLY A 79 15.48 1.27 -5.00
C GLY A 79 15.54 1.16 -3.50
N ARG A 80 16.73 1.04 -2.97
CA ARG A 80 16.90 0.95 -1.55
C ARG A 80 16.65 2.31 -0.91
N PRO A 81 16.24 2.32 0.35
CA PRO A 81 16.08 3.57 1.07
C PRO A 81 17.36 4.39 1.06
N ALA A 82 17.19 5.67 0.89
CA ALA A 82 18.29 6.59 0.94
C ALA A 82 17.76 7.88 1.52
N PRO A 83 18.61 8.66 2.19
CA PRO A 83 18.17 9.93 2.73
C PRO A 83 17.60 10.78 1.62
N LEU A 84 16.43 11.32 1.82
CA LEU A 84 15.77 12.24 0.92
C LEU A 84 15.32 11.66 -0.40
N GLU A 85 15.76 10.43 -0.71
CA GLU A 85 15.39 9.83 -1.99
C GLU A 85 14.43 8.69 -1.84
N GLU A 86 13.89 8.53 -0.68
CA GLU A 86 12.79 7.62 -0.48
C GLU A 86 11.62 8.13 -1.27
N VAL A 87 11.28 7.42 -2.29
CA VAL A 87 10.33 7.94 -3.24
C VAL A 87 9.12 7.07 -3.30
N LEU A 88 7.99 7.71 -3.54
CA LEU A 88 6.75 7.01 -3.84
C LEU A 88 6.60 6.98 -5.34
N TYR A 89 6.31 5.80 -5.86
CA TYR A 89 6.09 5.63 -7.29
C TYR A 89 4.65 5.24 -7.51
N PRO A 90 4.01 5.87 -8.47
CA PRO A 90 2.63 5.51 -8.82
C PRO A 90 2.53 4.17 -9.49
#